data_81b19c91e9be8f6ce89ee3a8dd442ed3
#
_entry.id   81b19c91e9be8f6ce89ee3a8dd442ed3
#
_cell.length_a   1.000
_cell.length_b   1.000
_cell.length_c   1.000
_cell.angle_alpha   90.00
_cell.angle_beta   90.00
_cell.angle_gamma   90.00
#
_symmetry.space_group_name_H-M   'P 1'
#
loop_
_entity.id
_entity.type
_entity.pdbx_description
1 polymer ?
#
loop_
_entity_poly.entity_id
_entity_poly.type
_entity_poly.pdbx_seq_one_letter_code
_entity_poly.pdbx_strand_id
1 'polypeptide(L)'
;MSTEIETVVESIYDHPKYYDLVFGADCASELKFIAQCGEQFATGKVRKLFEPACGTGRLLFHLAKRGYSIAGIDLNSKAVDFCNARLARHGISDRVWTADMSTFETKTRYDLAFNTINSFRHLSTEKAAEGHMEAMGQCIRSGGLYLLGVHLTPTEAAPSETESWSARRGHLAINTHMWTIERNSAKRVERFGIRFDIHNPTRSWRINDVLVLRSYTAAQMRKLIEKSGVWETLGTYDFCYNMKSPVVVDAGSEDVVYVLRRR
;
A
#
# COMPACT_ATOMS: atom_id res chain seq x y z
N MET A 1 2.63 15.88 -38.24
CA MET A 1 1.89 14.61 -38.20
C MET A 1 1.86 14.17 -36.75
N SER A 2 0.68 14.24 -36.12
CA SER A 2 0.50 13.70 -34.77
C SER A 2 0.53 12.17 -34.90
N THR A 3 1.63 11.55 -34.55
CA THR A 3 1.69 10.08 -34.42
C THR A 3 0.79 9.72 -33.26
N GLU A 4 -0.33 9.06 -33.56
CA GLU A 4 -1.21 8.49 -32.53
C GLU A 4 -0.39 7.61 -31.59
N ILE A 5 -0.43 7.90 -30.29
CA ILE A 5 0.27 7.11 -29.28
C ILE A 5 -0.46 5.78 -29.16
N GLU A 6 0.24 4.67 -29.40
CA GLU A 6 -0.31 3.33 -29.18
C GLU A 6 -0.85 3.22 -27.75
N THR A 7 -2.11 2.85 -27.62
CA THR A 7 -2.82 2.81 -26.34
C THR A 7 -3.35 1.42 -26.09
N VAL A 8 -3.07 0.86 -24.90
CA VAL A 8 -3.62 -0.39 -24.42
C VAL A 8 -4.48 -0.13 -23.17
N VAL A 9 -5.50 -0.97 -22.97
CA VAL A 9 -6.35 -0.95 -21.77
C VAL A 9 -6.06 -2.23 -20.99
N GLU A 10 -5.22 -2.11 -19.98
CA GLU A 10 -4.71 -3.23 -19.18
C GLU A 10 -4.51 -2.78 -17.74
N SER A 11 -4.48 -3.74 -16.80
CA SER A 11 -4.18 -3.40 -15.40
C SER A 11 -2.75 -2.91 -15.25
N ILE A 12 -2.59 -1.75 -14.60
CA ILE A 12 -1.25 -1.20 -14.27
C ILE A 12 -0.45 -2.16 -13.39
N TYR A 13 -1.12 -3.00 -12.61
CA TYR A 13 -0.48 -4.01 -11.75
C TYR A 13 0.17 -5.14 -12.54
N ASP A 14 -0.27 -5.37 -13.78
CA ASP A 14 0.32 -6.36 -14.68
C ASP A 14 1.64 -5.91 -15.31
N HIS A 15 2.04 -4.68 -15.04
CA HIS A 15 3.28 -4.06 -15.52
C HIS A 15 4.22 -3.70 -14.35
N PRO A 16 4.74 -4.68 -13.59
CA PRO A 16 5.49 -4.43 -12.35
C PRO A 16 6.71 -3.54 -12.52
N LYS A 17 7.37 -3.57 -13.69
CA LYS A 17 8.50 -2.68 -14.00
C LYS A 17 8.10 -1.20 -14.02
N TYR A 18 6.93 -0.88 -14.58
CA TYR A 18 6.45 0.50 -14.67
C TYR A 18 5.85 0.93 -13.35
N TYR A 19 5.08 0.06 -12.73
CA TYR A 19 4.53 0.27 -11.39
C TYR A 19 5.65 0.57 -10.38
N ASP A 20 6.73 -0.23 -10.37
CA ASP A 20 7.88 -0.02 -9.51
C ASP A 20 8.60 1.32 -9.74
N LEU A 21 8.67 1.78 -10.99
CA LEU A 21 9.24 3.08 -11.29
C LEU A 21 8.36 4.22 -10.77
N VAL A 22 7.05 4.12 -10.99
CA VAL A 22 6.07 5.18 -10.65
C VAL A 22 5.90 5.33 -9.13
N PHE A 23 5.82 4.21 -8.38
CA PHE A 23 5.52 4.21 -6.95
C PHE A 23 6.72 3.90 -6.05
N GLY A 24 7.84 3.45 -6.63
CA GLY A 24 9.03 3.05 -5.88
C GLY A 24 10.13 4.10 -5.80
N ALA A 25 9.96 5.27 -6.41
CA ALA A 25 11.04 6.25 -6.56
C ALA A 25 11.41 6.97 -5.24
N ASP A 26 10.43 7.20 -4.37
CA ASP A 26 10.63 7.87 -3.07
C ASP A 26 9.92 7.09 -1.96
N CYS A 27 10.70 6.36 -1.18
CA CYS A 27 10.21 5.61 -0.03
C CYS A 27 11.00 5.90 1.27
N ALA A 28 11.85 6.93 1.27
CA ALA A 28 12.76 7.20 2.38
C ALA A 28 11.99 7.54 3.68
N SER A 29 10.93 8.35 3.56
CA SER A 29 10.09 8.76 4.70
C SER A 29 9.35 7.56 5.28
N GLU A 30 8.75 6.70 4.45
CA GLU A 30 8.06 5.49 4.88
C GLU A 30 9.01 4.53 5.60
N LEU A 31 10.19 4.27 5.02
CA LEU A 31 11.21 3.39 5.61
C LEU A 31 11.71 3.88 6.96
N LYS A 32 11.85 5.20 7.12
CA LYS A 32 12.21 5.84 8.39
C LYS A 32 11.07 5.70 9.40
N PHE A 33 9.84 5.97 8.99
CA PHE A 33 8.65 5.87 9.82
C PHE A 33 8.43 4.44 10.34
N ILE A 34 8.54 3.42 9.47
CA ILE A 34 8.43 2.00 9.86
C ILE A 34 9.45 1.67 10.97
N ALA A 35 10.70 2.08 10.80
CA ALA A 35 11.74 1.84 11.81
C ALA A 35 11.43 2.54 13.14
N GLN A 36 11.07 3.84 13.08
CA GLN A 36 10.75 4.64 14.27
C GLN A 36 9.50 4.13 15.00
N CYS A 37 8.46 3.70 14.27
CA CYS A 37 7.29 3.06 14.89
C CYS A 37 7.70 1.77 15.63
N GLY A 38 8.54 0.95 15.00
CA GLY A 38 9.07 -0.27 15.64
C GLY A 38 9.82 0.00 16.92
N GLU A 39 10.65 1.05 16.95
CA GLU A 39 11.42 1.45 18.14
C GLU A 39 10.54 2.03 19.25
N GLN A 40 9.56 2.85 18.89
CA GLN A 40 8.76 3.60 19.86
C GLN A 40 7.58 2.80 20.42
N PHE A 41 6.92 1.99 19.60
CA PHE A 41 5.61 1.42 19.95
C PHE A 41 5.58 -0.10 20.09
N ALA A 42 6.53 -0.83 19.47
CA ALA A 42 6.53 -2.29 19.58
C ALA A 42 6.99 -2.75 20.96
N THR A 43 6.35 -3.79 21.48
CA THR A 43 6.84 -4.45 22.68
C THR A 43 7.97 -5.42 22.28
N GLY A 44 9.21 -5.06 22.65
CA GLY A 44 10.40 -5.84 22.31
C GLY A 44 10.95 -5.55 20.91
N LYS A 45 12.01 -6.30 20.55
CA LYS A 45 12.80 -6.01 19.34
C LYS A 45 12.05 -6.42 18.07
N VAL A 46 11.99 -5.52 17.10
CA VAL A 46 11.48 -5.77 15.75
C VAL A 46 12.59 -6.35 14.88
N ARG A 47 12.35 -7.54 14.33
CA ARG A 47 13.29 -8.26 13.45
C ARG A 47 12.61 -8.81 12.19
N LYS A 48 11.35 -9.27 12.33
CA LYS A 48 10.58 -9.89 11.26
C LYS A 48 9.48 -8.97 10.81
N LEU A 49 9.51 -8.60 9.54
CA LEU A 49 8.55 -7.70 8.92
C LEU A 49 7.67 -8.42 7.91
N PHE A 50 6.43 -7.96 7.77
CA PHE A 50 5.47 -8.50 6.83
C PHE A 50 4.73 -7.40 6.07
N GLU A 51 4.53 -7.57 4.76
CA GLU A 51 3.77 -6.63 3.95
C GLU A 51 2.67 -7.36 3.19
N PRO A 52 1.38 -7.20 3.57
CA PRO A 52 0.26 -7.62 2.75
C PRO A 52 0.12 -6.68 1.55
N ALA A 53 -0.23 -7.22 0.36
CA ALA A 53 -0.25 -6.50 -0.90
C ALA A 53 1.10 -5.80 -1.21
N CYS A 54 2.19 -6.56 -1.10
CA CYS A 54 3.56 -6.03 -1.20
C CYS A 54 3.96 -5.58 -2.61
N GLY A 55 3.18 -5.91 -3.63
CA GLY A 55 3.46 -5.57 -5.02
C GLY A 55 4.87 -5.98 -5.45
N THR A 56 5.63 -5.03 -5.97
CA THR A 56 7.01 -5.21 -6.41
C THR A 56 8.02 -5.31 -5.26
N GLY A 57 7.58 -5.22 -4.00
CA GLY A 57 8.43 -5.27 -2.81
C GLY A 57 9.33 -4.05 -2.65
N ARG A 58 8.86 -2.86 -3.04
CA ARG A 58 9.62 -1.61 -2.99
C ARG A 58 10.17 -1.31 -1.60
N LEU A 59 9.36 -1.51 -0.54
CA LEU A 59 9.77 -1.33 0.85
C LEU A 59 10.52 -2.55 1.38
N LEU A 60 10.01 -3.75 1.13
CA LEU A 60 10.60 -5.01 1.59
C LEU A 60 12.07 -5.14 1.18
N PHE A 61 12.40 -4.83 -0.07
CA PHE A 61 13.77 -4.87 -0.56
C PHE A 61 14.72 -3.98 0.25
N HIS A 62 14.32 -2.74 0.53
CA HIS A 62 15.13 -1.81 1.31
C HIS A 62 15.24 -2.20 2.79
N LEU A 63 14.17 -2.76 3.36
CA LEU A 63 14.16 -3.25 4.74
C LEU A 63 15.03 -4.49 4.89
N ALA A 64 15.01 -5.43 3.93
CA ALA A 64 15.90 -6.57 3.91
C ALA A 64 17.38 -6.15 3.87
N LYS A 65 17.71 -5.13 3.05
CA LYS A 65 19.07 -4.54 3.03
C LYS A 65 19.50 -3.89 4.34
N ARG A 66 18.56 -3.52 5.21
CA ARG A 66 18.81 -3.01 6.56
C ARG A 66 18.90 -4.13 7.61
N GLY A 67 18.84 -5.40 7.18
CA GLY A 67 19.02 -6.58 8.04
C GLY A 67 17.74 -7.09 8.70
N TYR A 68 16.57 -6.63 8.28
CA TYR A 68 15.31 -7.24 8.69
C TYR A 68 15.06 -8.54 7.91
N SER A 69 14.52 -9.56 8.57
CA SER A 69 13.87 -10.68 7.88
C SER A 69 12.51 -10.21 7.37
N ILE A 70 12.26 -10.42 6.11
CA ILE A 70 11.05 -9.91 5.46
C ILE A 70 10.21 -11.04 4.86
N ALA A 71 8.93 -10.82 4.79
CA ALA A 71 8.01 -11.62 4.00
C ALA A 71 6.86 -10.74 3.52
N GLY A 72 6.13 -11.20 2.50
CA GLY A 72 4.99 -10.48 1.99
C GLY A 72 4.13 -11.35 1.10
N ILE A 73 2.95 -10.86 0.82
CA ILE A 73 2.00 -11.45 -0.11
C ILE A 73 1.47 -10.41 -1.08
N ASP A 74 1.14 -10.84 -2.28
CA ASP A 74 0.38 -10.05 -3.23
C ASP A 74 -0.56 -10.95 -4.04
N LEU A 75 -1.67 -10.40 -4.50
CA LEU A 75 -2.60 -11.16 -5.33
C LEU A 75 -2.07 -11.33 -6.77
N ASN A 76 -1.24 -10.40 -7.24
CA ASN A 76 -0.67 -10.38 -8.58
C ASN A 76 0.63 -11.20 -8.64
N SER A 77 0.59 -12.37 -9.28
CA SER A 77 1.75 -13.24 -9.43
C SER A 77 2.91 -12.59 -10.19
N LYS A 78 2.66 -11.70 -11.17
CA LYS A 78 3.72 -10.99 -11.91
C LYS A 78 4.49 -10.04 -10.99
N ALA A 79 3.79 -9.40 -10.03
CA ALA A 79 4.42 -8.56 -9.02
C ALA A 79 5.27 -9.39 -8.04
N VAL A 80 4.73 -10.54 -7.59
CA VAL A 80 5.44 -11.51 -6.75
C VAL A 80 6.72 -12.01 -7.43
N ASP A 81 6.64 -12.42 -8.70
CA ASP A 81 7.80 -12.87 -9.47
C ASP A 81 8.85 -11.77 -9.62
N PHE A 82 8.42 -10.55 -9.91
CA PHE A 82 9.31 -9.39 -10.00
C PHE A 82 10.01 -9.11 -8.66
N CYS A 83 9.27 -9.14 -7.54
CA CYS A 83 9.83 -8.97 -6.20
C CYS A 83 10.86 -10.05 -5.88
N ASN A 84 10.51 -11.34 -6.06
CA ASN A 84 11.41 -12.46 -5.79
C ASN A 84 12.66 -12.44 -6.67
N ALA A 85 12.53 -12.06 -7.94
CA ALA A 85 13.68 -11.88 -8.83
C ALA A 85 14.60 -10.74 -8.36
N ARG A 86 14.04 -9.64 -7.81
CA ARG A 86 14.80 -8.56 -7.20
C ARG A 86 15.56 -9.04 -5.97
N LEU A 87 14.89 -9.73 -5.05
CA LEU A 87 15.50 -10.24 -3.83
C LEU A 87 16.65 -11.20 -4.15
N ALA A 88 16.42 -12.16 -5.05
CA ALA A 88 17.42 -13.15 -5.47
C ALA A 88 18.67 -12.51 -6.08
N ARG A 89 18.50 -11.49 -6.95
CA ARG A 89 19.65 -10.77 -7.55
C ARG A 89 20.56 -10.08 -6.54
N HIS A 90 20.05 -9.83 -5.33
CA HIS A 90 20.79 -9.19 -4.25
C HIS A 90 21.17 -10.17 -3.12
N GLY A 91 21.05 -11.49 -3.37
CA GLY A 91 21.42 -12.53 -2.40
C GLY A 91 20.50 -12.60 -1.19
N ILE A 92 19.30 -12.03 -1.26
CA ILE A 92 18.30 -12.07 -0.18
C ILE A 92 17.49 -13.34 -0.33
N SER A 93 17.49 -14.20 0.69
CA SER A 93 16.80 -15.50 0.70
C SER A 93 15.33 -15.42 1.10
N ASP A 94 14.92 -14.31 1.70
CA ASP A 94 13.50 -14.06 2.05
C ASP A 94 12.63 -14.09 0.80
N ARG A 95 11.34 -14.43 0.98
CA ARG A 95 10.41 -14.65 -0.13
C ARG A 95 9.07 -13.98 0.12
N VAL A 96 8.44 -13.63 -1.02
CA VAL A 96 7.02 -13.24 -1.08
C VAL A 96 6.26 -14.30 -1.87
N TRP A 97 4.96 -14.44 -1.64
CA TRP A 97 4.13 -15.43 -2.33
C TRP A 97 2.76 -14.88 -2.72
N THR A 98 2.13 -15.54 -3.68
CA THR A 98 0.79 -15.14 -4.16
C THR A 98 -0.26 -15.59 -3.14
N ALA A 99 -1.02 -14.62 -2.58
CA ALA A 99 -2.12 -14.88 -1.67
C ALA A 99 -3.07 -13.68 -1.59
N ASP A 100 -4.32 -13.94 -1.20
CA ASP A 100 -5.30 -12.90 -0.90
C ASP A 100 -5.11 -12.40 0.53
N MET A 101 -4.91 -11.09 0.68
CA MET A 101 -4.68 -10.47 1.98
C MET A 101 -5.89 -10.55 2.94
N SER A 102 -7.09 -10.88 2.44
CA SER A 102 -8.29 -11.05 3.27
C SER A 102 -8.43 -12.43 3.91
N THR A 103 -7.69 -13.45 3.40
CA THR A 103 -7.89 -14.85 3.79
C THR A 103 -6.59 -15.64 4.00
N PHE A 104 -5.42 -15.00 3.83
CA PHE A 104 -4.15 -15.71 3.96
C PHE A 104 -3.90 -16.23 5.37
N GLU A 105 -3.15 -17.32 5.42
CA GLU A 105 -2.68 -17.91 6.66
C GLU A 105 -1.16 -18.04 6.65
N THR A 106 -0.55 -17.89 7.82
CA THR A 106 0.88 -18.12 8.02
C THR A 106 1.15 -18.69 9.41
N LYS A 107 2.10 -19.63 9.47
CA LYS A 107 2.60 -20.17 10.74
C LYS A 107 3.59 -19.25 11.44
N THR A 108 4.21 -18.35 10.68
CA THR A 108 5.16 -17.37 11.22
C THR A 108 4.43 -16.23 11.90
N ARG A 109 4.95 -15.79 13.04
CA ARG A 109 4.52 -14.54 13.68
C ARG A 109 5.55 -13.45 13.40
N TYR A 110 5.05 -12.30 12.96
CA TYR A 110 5.88 -11.14 12.63
C TYR A 110 5.82 -10.11 13.75
N ASP A 111 6.87 -9.31 13.85
CA ASP A 111 6.99 -8.25 14.88
C ASP A 111 6.26 -6.99 14.46
N LEU A 112 6.29 -6.68 13.16
CA LEU A 112 5.65 -5.53 12.58
C LEU A 112 5.20 -5.85 11.15
N ALA A 113 3.99 -5.43 10.80
CA ALA A 113 3.52 -5.42 9.43
C ALA A 113 3.14 -4.01 9.01
N PHE A 114 3.14 -3.76 7.70
CA PHE A 114 2.78 -2.46 7.14
C PHE A 114 2.09 -2.61 5.79
N ASN A 115 1.14 -1.72 5.54
CA ASN A 115 0.48 -1.51 4.26
C ASN A 115 0.28 0.00 4.14
N THR A 116 1.23 0.71 3.54
CA THR A 116 1.39 2.15 3.68
C THR A 116 0.73 2.96 2.57
N ILE A 117 0.50 2.37 1.39
CA ILE A 117 -0.12 3.08 0.27
C ILE A 117 -1.44 2.43 -0.12
N ASN A 118 -2.47 2.69 0.65
CA ASN A 118 -3.88 2.58 0.25
C ASN A 118 -4.37 1.21 -0.30
N SER A 119 -3.53 0.16 -0.30
CA SER A 119 -3.89 -1.16 -0.86
C SER A 119 -5.08 -1.79 -0.15
N PHE A 120 -5.32 -1.44 1.12
CA PHE A 120 -6.47 -1.89 1.91
C PHE A 120 -7.81 -1.63 1.21
N ARG A 121 -7.93 -0.56 0.43
CA ARG A 121 -9.15 -0.20 -0.29
C ARG A 121 -9.51 -1.12 -1.46
N HIS A 122 -8.62 -2.01 -1.87
CA HIS A 122 -8.93 -3.09 -2.83
C HIS A 122 -9.81 -4.19 -2.24
N LEU A 123 -9.97 -4.26 -0.92
CA LEU A 123 -10.93 -5.14 -0.25
C LEU A 123 -12.36 -4.62 -0.50
N SER A 124 -13.02 -5.15 -1.52
CA SER A 124 -14.27 -4.63 -2.06
C SER A 124 -15.48 -4.79 -1.14
N THR A 125 -15.42 -5.68 -0.13
CA THR A 125 -16.52 -5.95 0.78
C THR A 125 -16.13 -5.72 2.25
N GLU A 126 -17.13 -5.48 3.09
CA GLU A 126 -16.94 -5.41 4.55
C GLU A 126 -16.34 -6.71 5.10
N LYS A 127 -16.88 -7.87 4.63
CA LYS A 127 -16.38 -9.18 5.04
C LYS A 127 -14.89 -9.37 4.71
N ALA A 128 -14.45 -8.94 3.53
CA ALA A 128 -13.04 -9.02 3.15
C ALA A 128 -12.17 -8.11 4.03
N ALA A 129 -12.64 -6.90 4.34
CA ALA A 129 -11.93 -5.98 5.23
C ALA A 129 -11.82 -6.54 6.67
N GLU A 130 -12.91 -7.11 7.19
CA GLU A 130 -12.92 -7.78 8.50
C GLU A 130 -11.96 -8.99 8.51
N GLY A 131 -12.03 -9.83 7.46
CA GLY A 131 -11.14 -10.98 7.30
C GLY A 131 -9.66 -10.56 7.24
N HIS A 132 -9.34 -9.46 6.56
CA HIS A 132 -7.99 -8.92 6.56
C HIS A 132 -7.53 -8.50 7.96
N MET A 133 -8.35 -7.75 8.70
CA MET A 133 -8.01 -7.33 10.08
C MET A 133 -7.79 -8.54 11.01
N GLU A 134 -8.57 -9.60 10.82
CA GLU A 134 -8.41 -10.85 11.56
C GLU A 134 -7.14 -11.60 11.15
N ALA A 135 -6.90 -11.79 9.85
CA ALA A 135 -5.70 -12.44 9.32
C ALA A 135 -4.41 -11.72 9.78
N MET A 136 -4.41 -10.39 9.77
CA MET A 136 -3.29 -9.59 10.30
C MET A 136 -3.13 -9.78 11.81
N GLY A 137 -4.23 -9.86 12.57
CA GLY A 137 -4.20 -10.18 14.00
C GLY A 137 -3.62 -11.57 14.28
N GLN A 138 -3.83 -12.53 13.40
CA GLN A 138 -3.21 -13.85 13.49
C GLN A 138 -1.76 -13.87 13.03
N CYS A 139 -1.38 -13.03 12.06
CA CYS A 139 -0.04 -12.93 11.49
C CYS A 139 0.96 -12.25 12.43
N ILE A 140 0.54 -11.27 13.21
CA ILE A 140 1.40 -10.48 14.10
C ILE A 140 1.41 -11.07 15.51
N ARG A 141 2.56 -11.08 16.17
CA ARG A 141 2.64 -11.50 17.58
C ARG A 141 1.97 -10.49 18.53
N SER A 142 1.61 -10.91 19.74
CA SER A 142 1.14 -9.96 20.77
C SER A 142 2.21 -8.90 21.07
N GLY A 143 1.78 -7.64 21.20
CA GLY A 143 2.65 -6.47 21.33
C GLY A 143 3.37 -6.05 20.04
N GLY A 144 3.15 -6.75 18.93
CA GLY A 144 3.63 -6.37 17.61
C GLY A 144 2.72 -5.31 16.97
N LEU A 145 3.16 -4.73 15.84
CA LEU A 145 2.51 -3.58 15.22
C LEU A 145 1.95 -3.89 13.83
N TYR A 146 0.87 -3.21 13.49
CA TYR A 146 0.38 -3.08 12.13
C TYR A 146 0.26 -1.59 11.76
N LEU A 147 1.02 -1.15 10.75
CA LEU A 147 0.96 0.20 10.21
C LEU A 147 0.03 0.18 8.99
N LEU A 148 -1.15 0.77 9.12
CA LEU A 148 -2.18 0.73 8.09
C LEU A 148 -2.42 2.13 7.52
N GLY A 149 -1.97 2.35 6.28
CA GLY A 149 -2.21 3.56 5.50
C GLY A 149 -3.50 3.44 4.68
N VAL A 150 -4.39 4.39 4.85
CA VAL A 150 -5.68 4.45 4.14
C VAL A 150 -5.99 5.88 3.73
N HIS A 151 -6.32 6.05 2.45
CA HIS A 151 -6.93 7.28 1.98
C HIS A 151 -8.42 7.25 2.32
N LEU A 152 -8.82 8.09 3.27
CA LEU A 152 -10.19 8.22 3.72
C LEU A 152 -10.98 9.12 2.76
N THR A 153 -12.28 8.92 2.72
CA THR A 153 -13.20 9.81 2.02
C THR A 153 -13.72 10.84 3.02
N PRO A 154 -13.30 12.11 2.93
CA PRO A 154 -13.77 13.15 3.83
C PRO A 154 -15.27 13.40 3.63
N THR A 155 -15.96 13.78 4.68
CA THR A 155 -17.39 14.09 4.66
C THR A 155 -17.68 15.58 4.80
N GLU A 156 -16.68 16.39 5.14
CA GLU A 156 -16.77 17.83 5.35
C GLU A 156 -16.05 18.66 4.28
N ALA A 157 -15.27 18.01 3.41
CA ALA A 157 -14.54 18.66 2.31
C ALA A 157 -14.71 17.89 1.01
N ALA A 158 -14.56 18.58 -0.11
CA ALA A 158 -14.50 17.92 -1.41
C ALA A 158 -13.09 17.32 -1.58
N PRO A 159 -12.97 16.01 -1.81
CA PRO A 159 -11.68 15.38 -2.04
C PRO A 159 -11.10 15.79 -3.40
N SER A 160 -9.77 15.70 -3.55
CA SER A 160 -9.08 15.96 -4.82
C SER A 160 -9.67 15.11 -5.96
N GLU A 161 -9.82 15.70 -7.14
CA GLU A 161 -10.40 15.02 -8.31
C GLU A 161 -9.37 14.52 -9.30
N THR A 162 -8.17 15.10 -9.29
CA THR A 162 -7.11 14.76 -10.25
C THR A 162 -5.73 14.86 -9.62
N GLU A 163 -4.85 13.95 -9.98
CA GLU A 163 -3.45 13.95 -9.60
C GLU A 163 -2.57 13.64 -10.81
N SER A 164 -1.37 14.22 -10.86
CA SER A 164 -0.39 13.93 -11.90
C SER A 164 1.02 13.98 -11.33
N TRP A 165 1.83 12.99 -11.68
CA TRP A 165 3.24 12.93 -11.31
C TRP A 165 4.06 12.22 -12.38
N SER A 166 5.38 12.34 -12.30
CA SER A 166 6.29 11.74 -13.25
C SER A 166 7.40 10.99 -12.54
N ALA A 167 7.84 9.89 -13.13
CA ALA A 167 8.98 9.12 -12.65
C ALA A 167 9.93 8.80 -13.80
N ARG A 168 11.25 8.75 -13.50
CA ARG A 168 12.29 8.49 -14.49
C ARG A 168 13.38 7.60 -13.94
N ARG A 169 13.84 6.65 -14.79
CA ARG A 169 15.02 5.83 -14.51
C ARG A 169 15.81 5.63 -15.82
N GLY A 170 16.96 6.28 -15.92
CA GLY A 170 17.74 6.31 -17.16
C GLY A 170 16.95 6.95 -18.31
N HIS A 171 16.74 6.20 -19.37
CA HIS A 171 16.01 6.66 -20.55
C HIS A 171 14.49 6.37 -20.50
N LEU A 172 14.02 5.65 -19.50
CA LEU A 172 12.60 5.38 -19.30
C LEU A 172 11.97 6.49 -18.46
N ALA A 173 10.97 7.17 -19.00
CA ALA A 173 10.15 8.15 -18.30
C ALA A 173 8.67 7.73 -18.35
N ILE A 174 7.96 7.94 -17.26
CA ILE A 174 6.52 7.66 -17.16
C ILE A 174 5.85 8.88 -16.56
N ASN A 175 4.87 9.42 -17.29
CA ASN A 175 3.97 10.43 -16.77
C ASN A 175 2.68 9.74 -16.36
N THR A 176 2.30 9.91 -15.11
CA THR A 176 1.08 9.32 -14.55
C THR A 176 0.03 10.40 -14.38
N HIS A 177 -1.19 10.06 -14.77
CA HIS A 177 -2.36 10.89 -14.55
C HIS A 177 -3.47 10.04 -13.96
N MET A 178 -4.03 10.47 -12.84
CA MET A 178 -5.14 9.83 -12.15
C MET A 178 -6.28 10.83 -11.99
N TRP A 179 -7.52 10.36 -12.20
CA TRP A 179 -8.71 11.19 -12.07
C TRP A 179 -9.89 10.39 -11.53
N THR A 180 -10.79 11.08 -10.84
CA THR A 180 -12.03 10.49 -10.36
C THR A 180 -13.01 10.29 -11.53
N ILE A 181 -13.54 9.06 -11.65
CA ILE A 181 -14.62 8.73 -12.58
C ILE A 181 -15.97 8.76 -11.85
N GLU A 182 -16.04 8.16 -10.67
CA GLU A 182 -17.27 8.01 -9.89
C GLU A 182 -16.97 7.91 -8.41
N ARG A 183 -17.81 8.55 -7.60
CA ARG A 183 -17.87 8.33 -6.15
C ARG A 183 -19.29 7.97 -5.77
N ASN A 184 -19.48 6.77 -5.21
CA ASN A 184 -20.76 6.27 -4.76
C ASN A 184 -20.70 5.94 -3.26
N SER A 185 -21.03 6.91 -2.44
CA SER A 185 -20.98 6.79 -0.98
C SER A 185 -21.97 5.75 -0.44
N ALA A 186 -23.13 5.58 -1.07
CA ALA A 186 -24.12 4.59 -0.66
C ALA A 186 -23.62 3.15 -0.86
N LYS A 187 -22.90 2.89 -1.96
CA LYS A 187 -22.27 1.60 -2.25
C LYS A 187 -20.87 1.50 -1.65
N ARG A 188 -20.32 2.59 -1.13
CA ARG A 188 -18.93 2.69 -0.64
C ARG A 188 -17.92 2.30 -1.72
N VAL A 189 -18.09 2.83 -2.92
CA VAL A 189 -17.24 2.54 -4.08
C VAL A 189 -16.78 3.85 -4.69
N GLU A 190 -15.49 3.92 -5.00
CA GLU A 190 -14.89 4.97 -5.80
C GLU A 190 -14.18 4.33 -7.01
N ARG A 191 -14.31 4.98 -8.15
CA ARG A 191 -13.67 4.56 -9.41
C ARG A 191 -12.73 5.66 -9.87
N PHE A 192 -11.49 5.29 -10.11
CA PHE A 192 -10.46 6.19 -10.61
C PHE A 192 -9.95 5.70 -11.95
N GLY A 193 -9.87 6.59 -12.93
CA GLY A 193 -9.08 6.36 -14.12
C GLY A 193 -7.61 6.60 -13.80
N ILE A 194 -6.73 5.74 -14.27
CA ILE A 194 -5.28 5.95 -14.18
C ILE A 194 -4.64 5.70 -15.53
N ARG A 195 -3.68 6.54 -15.90
CA ARG A 195 -2.97 6.49 -17.16
C ARG A 195 -1.47 6.58 -16.95
N PHE A 196 -0.74 5.69 -17.59
CA PHE A 196 0.71 5.77 -17.73
C PHE A 196 1.05 6.15 -19.16
N ASP A 197 1.60 7.33 -19.38
CA ASP A 197 2.25 7.72 -20.63
C ASP A 197 3.75 7.37 -20.52
N ILE A 198 4.16 6.34 -21.26
CA ILE A 198 5.47 5.72 -21.13
C ILE A 198 6.32 6.11 -22.33
N HIS A 199 7.53 6.61 -22.05
CA HIS A 199 8.46 7.11 -23.04
C HIS A 199 9.84 6.48 -22.87
N ASN A 200 10.40 5.99 -23.96
CA ASN A 200 11.80 5.64 -24.08
C ASN A 200 12.37 6.23 -25.40
N PRO A 201 13.68 6.14 -25.72
CA PRO A 201 14.25 6.76 -26.90
C PRO A 201 13.69 6.31 -28.25
N THR A 202 13.06 5.12 -28.28
CA THR A 202 12.61 4.47 -29.55
C THR A 202 11.10 4.39 -29.67
N ARG A 203 10.35 4.53 -28.55
CA ARG A 203 8.90 4.31 -28.55
C ARG A 203 8.22 5.10 -27.44
N SER A 204 7.00 5.53 -27.73
CA SER A 204 6.04 6.05 -26.74
C SER A 204 4.75 5.26 -26.84
N TRP A 205 4.17 4.90 -25.69
CA TRP A 205 2.88 4.20 -25.63
C TRP A 205 2.16 4.55 -24.34
N ARG A 206 0.91 4.14 -24.25
CA ARG A 206 0.01 4.46 -23.14
C ARG A 206 -0.63 3.21 -22.58
N ILE A 207 -0.75 3.13 -21.26
CA ILE A 207 -1.56 2.16 -20.55
C ILE A 207 -2.66 2.93 -19.82
N ASN A 208 -3.92 2.54 -20.05
CA ASN A 208 -5.07 3.03 -19.32
C ASN A 208 -5.63 1.91 -18.45
N ASP A 209 -6.02 2.24 -17.21
CA ASP A 209 -6.68 1.32 -16.27
C ASP A 209 -7.78 2.03 -15.49
N VAL A 210 -8.67 1.28 -14.87
CA VAL A 210 -9.71 1.76 -13.97
C VAL A 210 -9.59 1.04 -12.63
N LEU A 211 -9.17 1.77 -11.62
CA LEU A 211 -9.11 1.27 -10.24
C LEU A 211 -10.51 1.38 -9.60
N VAL A 212 -10.99 0.28 -9.05
CA VAL A 212 -12.24 0.23 -8.28
C VAL A 212 -11.88 0.00 -6.82
N LEU A 213 -12.09 1.02 -6.00
CA LEU A 213 -11.66 1.04 -4.61
C LEU A 213 -12.88 1.19 -3.68
N ARG A 214 -12.83 0.52 -2.54
CA ARG A 214 -13.81 0.74 -1.48
C ARG A 214 -13.52 2.03 -0.73
N SER A 215 -14.54 2.85 -0.46
CA SER A 215 -14.39 4.07 0.33
C SER A 215 -14.56 3.81 1.82
N TYR A 216 -13.84 4.59 2.62
CA TYR A 216 -13.91 4.58 4.07
C TYR A 216 -13.92 6.01 4.61
N THR A 217 -14.91 6.34 5.43
CA THR A 217 -14.84 7.54 6.27
C THR A 217 -14.05 7.24 7.55
N ALA A 218 -13.62 8.28 8.25
CA ALA A 218 -12.95 8.14 9.56
C ALA A 218 -13.76 7.29 10.54
N ALA A 219 -15.08 7.51 10.62
CA ALA A 219 -15.98 6.76 11.48
C ALA A 219 -16.07 5.26 11.09
N GLN A 220 -16.07 4.95 9.80
CA GLN A 220 -16.12 3.58 9.31
C GLN A 220 -14.82 2.82 9.62
N MET A 221 -13.65 3.46 9.45
CA MET A 221 -12.38 2.84 9.82
C MET A 221 -12.27 2.61 11.32
N ARG A 222 -12.67 3.58 12.14
CA ARG A 222 -12.71 3.42 13.60
C ARG A 222 -13.55 2.21 13.99
N LYS A 223 -14.77 2.12 13.47
CA LYS A 223 -15.68 0.98 13.74
C LYS A 223 -15.09 -0.35 13.33
N LEU A 224 -14.41 -0.42 12.16
CA LEU A 224 -13.77 -1.63 11.67
C LEU A 224 -12.63 -2.08 12.60
N ILE A 225 -11.76 -1.16 13.02
CA ILE A 225 -10.65 -1.42 13.94
C ILE A 225 -11.19 -1.91 15.28
N GLU A 226 -12.18 -1.22 15.85
CA GLU A 226 -12.80 -1.56 17.14
C GLU A 226 -13.49 -2.93 17.09
N LYS A 227 -14.24 -3.21 16.00
CA LYS A 227 -14.96 -4.47 15.82
C LYS A 227 -14.04 -5.69 15.83
N SER A 228 -12.82 -5.56 15.32
CA SER A 228 -11.86 -6.66 15.33
C SER A 228 -11.48 -7.13 16.73
N GLY A 229 -11.57 -6.26 17.74
CA GLY A 229 -11.28 -6.57 19.16
C GLY A 229 -9.80 -6.81 19.49
N VAL A 230 -8.95 -7.00 18.47
CA VAL A 230 -7.54 -7.40 18.65
C VAL A 230 -6.55 -6.23 18.58
N TRP A 231 -6.97 -5.07 18.13
CA TRP A 231 -6.12 -3.92 17.90
C TRP A 231 -6.29 -2.82 18.94
N GLU A 232 -5.19 -2.20 19.31
CA GLU A 232 -5.12 -0.96 20.06
C GLU A 232 -4.51 0.11 19.17
N THR A 233 -5.19 1.24 18.95
CA THR A 233 -4.62 2.37 18.20
C THR A 233 -3.71 3.16 19.11
N LEU A 234 -2.43 3.26 18.77
CA LEU A 234 -1.40 3.96 19.54
C LEU A 234 -1.15 5.39 19.06
N GLY A 235 -1.44 5.63 17.79
CA GLY A 235 -1.29 6.94 17.16
C GLY A 235 -1.78 6.92 15.72
N THR A 236 -1.97 8.12 15.18
CA THR A 236 -2.36 8.35 13.80
C THR A 236 -1.49 9.44 13.21
N TYR A 237 -1.10 9.25 11.95
CA TYR A 237 -0.20 10.14 11.21
C TYR A 237 -0.75 10.33 9.80
N ASP A 238 -0.21 11.28 9.06
CA ASP A 238 -0.50 11.47 7.64
C ASP A 238 0.53 10.74 6.73
N PHE A 239 0.35 10.83 5.42
CA PHE A 239 1.29 10.25 4.45
C PHE A 239 2.59 11.05 4.28
N CYS A 240 2.83 12.10 5.08
CA CYS A 240 4.16 12.70 5.25
C CYS A 240 5.08 11.82 6.12
N TYR A 241 4.52 10.82 6.81
CA TYR A 241 5.25 9.85 7.65
C TYR A 241 6.14 10.51 8.71
N ASN A 242 5.67 11.61 9.30
CA ASN A 242 6.44 12.34 10.31
C ASN A 242 6.01 11.99 11.72
N MET A 243 6.82 11.22 12.44
CA MET A 243 6.58 10.83 13.84
C MET A 243 6.41 12.00 14.82
N LYS A 244 6.87 13.20 14.46
CA LYS A 244 6.75 14.41 15.29
C LYS A 244 5.43 15.15 15.10
N SER A 245 4.64 14.74 14.11
CA SER A 245 3.40 15.40 13.71
C SER A 245 2.24 14.39 13.69
N PRO A 246 1.82 13.86 14.85
CA PRO A 246 0.62 13.03 14.91
C PRO A 246 -0.61 13.87 14.51
N VAL A 247 -1.57 13.21 13.85
CA VAL A 247 -2.81 13.85 13.40
C VAL A 247 -4.00 13.31 14.19
N VAL A 248 -5.03 14.15 14.37
CA VAL A 248 -6.32 13.70 14.88
C VAL A 248 -7.21 13.34 13.70
N VAL A 249 -7.72 12.12 13.69
CA VAL A 249 -8.59 11.65 12.62
C VAL A 249 -10.03 12.07 12.86
N ASP A 250 -10.55 12.87 11.93
CA ASP A 250 -11.88 13.45 11.94
C ASP A 250 -12.60 13.33 10.59
N ALA A 251 -13.71 14.01 10.43
CA ALA A 251 -14.55 13.98 9.25
C ALA A 251 -13.91 14.65 8.01
N GLY A 252 -12.89 15.48 8.20
CA GLY A 252 -12.14 16.14 7.12
C GLY A 252 -10.86 15.41 6.73
N SER A 253 -10.49 14.33 7.43
CA SER A 253 -9.24 13.62 7.21
C SER A 253 -9.26 12.81 5.91
N GLU A 254 -8.17 12.89 5.15
CA GLU A 254 -7.95 12.12 3.91
C GLU A 254 -6.87 11.05 4.11
N ASP A 255 -5.62 11.43 4.18
CA ASP A 255 -4.49 10.49 4.25
C ASP A 255 -4.16 10.16 5.71
N VAL A 256 -4.39 8.93 6.10
CA VAL A 256 -4.17 8.49 7.49
C VAL A 256 -3.37 7.20 7.56
N VAL A 257 -2.34 7.19 8.39
CA VAL A 257 -1.60 5.99 8.80
C VAL A 257 -1.95 5.68 10.25
N TYR A 258 -2.65 4.58 10.47
CA TYR A 258 -2.94 4.05 11.80
C TYR A 258 -1.77 3.22 12.31
N VAL A 259 -1.27 3.51 13.50
CA VAL A 259 -0.32 2.65 14.23
C VAL A 259 -1.12 1.78 15.19
N LEU A 260 -1.28 0.53 14.81
CA LEU A 260 -2.08 -0.45 15.55
C LEU A 260 -1.16 -1.44 16.28
N ARG A 261 -1.39 -1.67 17.57
CA ARG A 261 -0.70 -2.70 18.34
C ARG A 261 -1.63 -3.88 18.56
N ARG A 262 -1.12 -5.10 18.36
CA ARG A 262 -1.85 -6.29 18.70
C ARG A 262 -1.85 -6.50 20.22
N ARG A 263 -3.04 -6.62 20.79
CA ARG A 263 -3.28 -6.94 22.22
C ARG A 263 -2.77 -8.32 22.62
#